data_368bc85370eee8af90a182c6fb0e855d
#
_entry.id   368bc85370eee8af90a182c6fb0e855d
#
_cell.length_a   1.000
_cell.length_b   1.000
_cell.length_c   1.000
_cell.angle_alpha   90.00
_cell.angle_beta   90.00
_cell.angle_gamma   90.00
#
_symmetry.space_group_name_H-M   'P 1'
#
loop_
_entity.id
_entity.type
_entity.pdbx_description
1 polymer ?
#
loop_
_entity_poly.entity_id
_entity_poly.type
_entity_poly.pdbx_seq_one_letter_code
_entity_poly.pdbx_strand_id
1 'polypeptide(L)'
;MDKKKKIALITGICVVSLLLIYTLLGFFGLPYAIKNIAPKYLKDYNATLFVSDAKFNPFTFELNATNAELNTTSPLFSTKQIDLKLKPFSIFKKLVEIDIFRLDEPKVKIARDKKANFNFSNFISDDNATSEDNSTSSINFALNNAKIIKGSFSYSDQNLTKPFNVSFDDINYELSSLNTKKNRDRKSVV
;
A
#
# COMPACT_ATOMS: atom_id res chain seq x y z
N MET A 1 30.17 -37.27 20.10
CA MET A 1 29.97 -36.40 18.93
C MET A 1 31.00 -35.28 18.99
N ASP A 2 31.76 -35.11 17.96
CA ASP A 2 32.82 -34.11 17.85
C ASP A 2 32.23 -32.70 18.09
N LYS A 3 32.98 -31.81 18.77
CA LYS A 3 32.54 -30.45 19.15
C LYS A 3 32.08 -29.66 17.90
N LYS A 4 32.79 -29.83 16.78
CA LYS A 4 32.42 -29.20 15.48
C LYS A 4 31.07 -29.69 14.96
N LYS A 5 30.77 -30.99 15.07
CA LYS A 5 29.49 -31.58 14.67
C LYS A 5 28.33 -31.10 15.54
N LYS A 6 28.55 -30.90 16.86
CA LYS A 6 27.52 -30.30 17.72
C LYS A 6 27.20 -28.85 17.35
N ILE A 7 28.22 -28.03 17.08
CA ILE A 7 28.03 -26.63 16.68
C ILE A 7 27.26 -26.58 15.36
N ALA A 8 27.68 -27.34 14.36
CA ALA A 8 27.00 -27.39 13.05
C ALA A 8 25.53 -27.81 13.18
N LEU A 9 25.23 -28.81 14.03
CA LEU A 9 23.86 -29.23 14.28
C LEU A 9 23.01 -28.12 14.92
N ILE A 10 23.53 -27.47 15.97
CA ILE A 10 22.83 -26.37 16.65
C ILE A 10 22.58 -25.21 15.69
N THR A 11 23.59 -24.81 14.91
CA THR A 11 23.46 -23.77 13.89
C THR A 11 22.40 -24.13 12.86
N GLY A 12 22.39 -25.37 12.37
CA GLY A 12 21.37 -25.85 11.44
C GLY A 12 19.95 -25.79 12.02
N ILE A 13 19.76 -26.21 13.26
CA ILE A 13 18.47 -26.12 13.95
C ILE A 13 18.02 -24.66 14.09
N CYS A 14 18.93 -23.75 14.48
CA CYS A 14 18.61 -22.31 14.60
C CYS A 14 18.17 -21.71 13.26
N VAL A 15 18.88 -22.02 12.16
CA VAL A 15 18.53 -21.53 10.83
C VAL A 15 17.16 -22.04 10.38
N VAL A 16 16.89 -23.34 10.57
CA VAL A 16 15.59 -23.94 10.23
C VAL A 16 14.47 -23.32 11.06
N SER A 17 14.70 -23.11 12.37
CA SER A 17 13.72 -22.48 13.25
C SER A 17 13.40 -21.03 12.82
N LEU A 18 14.42 -20.26 12.46
CA LEU A 18 14.23 -18.89 11.97
C LEU A 18 13.45 -18.86 10.65
N LEU A 19 13.74 -19.77 9.73
CA LEU A 19 13.00 -19.91 8.47
C LEU A 19 11.53 -20.30 8.71
N LEU A 20 11.27 -21.19 9.66
CA LEU A 20 9.89 -21.56 10.03
C LEU A 20 9.14 -20.37 10.62
N ILE A 21 9.74 -19.63 11.54
CA ILE A 21 9.14 -18.41 12.13
C ILE A 21 8.86 -17.39 11.04
N TYR A 22 9.83 -17.11 10.16
CA TYR A 22 9.67 -16.19 9.03
C TYR A 22 8.50 -16.62 8.12
N THR A 23 8.43 -17.89 7.79
CA THR A 23 7.37 -18.44 6.94
C THR A 23 5.99 -18.30 7.60
N LEU A 24 5.88 -18.67 8.88
CA LEU A 24 4.62 -18.54 9.61
C LEU A 24 4.17 -17.09 9.76
N LEU A 25 5.09 -16.19 10.09
CA LEU A 25 4.78 -14.75 10.21
C LEU A 25 4.39 -14.15 8.85
N GLY A 26 5.02 -14.57 7.77
CA GLY A 26 4.66 -14.11 6.44
C GLY A 26 3.28 -14.59 6.01
N PHE A 27 3.07 -15.90 5.98
CA PHE A 27 1.80 -16.46 5.48
C PHE A 27 0.58 -16.16 6.35
N PHE A 28 0.75 -16.05 7.66
CA PHE A 28 -0.36 -15.86 8.61
C PHE A 28 -0.33 -14.53 9.33
N GLY A 29 0.85 -14.06 9.74
CA GLY A 29 0.99 -12.83 10.53
C GLY A 29 0.60 -11.58 9.76
N LEU A 30 1.07 -11.40 8.52
CA LEU A 30 0.73 -10.22 7.71
C LEU A 30 -0.75 -10.21 7.30
N PRO A 31 -1.35 -11.30 6.79
CA PRO A 31 -2.80 -11.35 6.55
C PRO A 31 -3.63 -11.08 7.81
N TYR A 32 -3.22 -11.62 8.96
CA TYR A 32 -3.88 -11.35 10.23
C TYR A 32 -3.78 -9.86 10.60
N ALA A 33 -2.61 -9.25 10.42
CA ALA A 33 -2.40 -7.84 10.70
C ALA A 33 -3.29 -6.94 9.82
N ILE A 34 -3.39 -7.23 8.52
CA ILE A 34 -4.24 -6.50 7.60
C ILE A 34 -5.71 -6.59 8.00
N LYS A 35 -6.19 -7.78 8.38
CA LYS A 35 -7.61 -8.02 8.68
C LYS A 35 -8.02 -7.60 10.09
N ASN A 36 -7.12 -7.65 11.06
CA ASN A 36 -7.48 -7.52 12.47
C ASN A 36 -6.74 -6.39 13.20
N ILE A 37 -5.52 -6.06 12.80
CA ILE A 37 -4.72 -5.03 13.46
C ILE A 37 -4.93 -3.67 12.80
N ALA A 38 -4.78 -3.59 11.47
CA ALA A 38 -4.95 -2.35 10.73
C ALA A 38 -6.33 -1.67 10.96
N PRO A 39 -7.46 -2.41 11.00
CA PRO A 39 -8.76 -1.80 11.32
C PRO A 39 -8.81 -1.16 12.71
N LYS A 40 -8.05 -1.67 13.69
CA LYS A 40 -8.02 -1.08 15.04
C LYS A 40 -7.31 0.26 15.06
N TYR A 41 -6.18 0.38 14.38
CA TYR A 41 -5.44 1.64 14.26
C TYR A 41 -6.22 2.71 13.51
N LEU A 42 -6.98 2.30 12.48
CA LEU A 42 -7.77 3.25 11.68
C LEU A 42 -8.97 3.84 12.44
N LYS A 43 -9.40 3.21 13.54
CA LYS A 43 -10.44 3.78 14.41
C LYS A 43 -10.04 5.10 15.03
N ASP A 44 -8.77 5.30 15.33
CA ASP A 44 -8.26 6.55 15.89
C ASP A 44 -8.41 7.72 14.90
N TYR A 45 -8.51 7.41 13.61
CA TYR A 45 -8.79 8.36 12.54
C TYR A 45 -10.29 8.39 12.14
N ASN A 46 -11.18 7.86 12.98
CA ASN A 46 -12.61 7.68 12.66
C ASN A 46 -12.83 6.98 11.31
N ALA A 47 -11.96 6.01 11.00
CA ALA A 47 -12.05 5.23 9.79
C ALA A 47 -12.26 3.73 10.10
N THR A 48 -12.95 3.06 9.21
CA THR A 48 -13.18 1.62 9.28
C THR A 48 -12.61 0.97 8.03
N LEU A 49 -11.79 -0.05 8.23
CA LEU A 49 -11.25 -0.88 7.17
C LEU A 49 -11.86 -2.27 7.28
N PHE A 50 -12.40 -2.74 6.18
CA PHE A 50 -12.84 -4.13 6.02
C PHE A 50 -12.06 -4.77 4.88
N VAL A 51 -11.56 -5.99 5.08
CA VAL A 51 -10.93 -6.81 4.04
C VAL A 51 -11.44 -8.24 4.21
N SER A 52 -12.11 -8.76 3.19
CA SER A 52 -12.72 -10.10 3.23
C SER A 52 -11.66 -11.19 3.36
N ASP A 53 -10.66 -11.15 2.49
CA ASP A 53 -9.53 -12.08 2.54
C ASP A 53 -8.23 -11.36 2.19
N ALA A 54 -7.13 -11.80 2.80
CA ALA A 54 -5.78 -11.34 2.50
C ALA A 54 -4.83 -12.53 2.51
N LYS A 55 -3.97 -12.60 1.51
CA LYS A 55 -2.93 -13.64 1.37
C LYS A 55 -1.60 -12.96 1.05
N PHE A 56 -0.56 -13.39 1.73
CA PHE A 56 0.78 -12.90 1.47
C PHE A 56 1.74 -14.06 1.31
N ASN A 57 2.57 -14.00 0.27
CA ASN A 57 3.66 -14.94 0.08
C ASN A 57 5.00 -14.26 0.47
N PRO A 58 5.64 -14.66 1.57
CA PRO A 58 6.87 -14.02 2.03
C PRO A 58 8.10 -14.31 1.16
N PHE A 59 8.02 -15.27 0.25
CA PHE A 59 9.13 -15.62 -0.64
C PHE A 59 9.09 -14.84 -1.96
N THR A 60 7.89 -14.58 -2.47
CA THR A 60 7.68 -13.81 -3.71
C THR A 60 7.32 -12.35 -3.44
N PHE A 61 7.01 -12.00 -2.17
CA PHE A 61 6.54 -10.69 -1.73
C PHE A 61 5.28 -10.22 -2.45
N GLU A 62 4.39 -11.18 -2.69
CA GLU A 62 3.09 -10.95 -3.30
C GLU A 62 2.00 -10.89 -2.23
N LEU A 63 1.23 -9.80 -2.26
CA LEU A 63 0.03 -9.59 -1.46
C LEU A 63 -1.18 -9.60 -2.38
N ASN A 64 -2.17 -10.43 -2.05
CA ASN A 64 -3.49 -10.42 -2.67
C ASN A 64 -4.52 -10.13 -1.59
N ALA A 65 -5.39 -9.17 -1.82
CA ALA A 65 -6.50 -8.88 -0.94
C ALA A 65 -7.80 -8.77 -1.74
N THR A 66 -8.90 -9.23 -1.15
CA THR A 66 -10.20 -9.21 -1.82
C THR A 66 -11.23 -8.46 -1.00
N ASN A 67 -12.14 -7.76 -1.70
CA ASN A 67 -13.21 -6.97 -1.14
C ASN A 67 -12.70 -6.05 -0.01
N ALA A 68 -11.78 -5.17 -0.35
CA ALA A 68 -11.27 -4.17 0.59
C ALA A 68 -12.18 -2.93 0.55
N GLU A 69 -12.56 -2.43 1.72
CA GLU A 69 -13.39 -1.24 1.88
C GLU A 69 -12.81 -0.36 2.99
N LEU A 70 -12.60 0.91 2.68
CA LEU A 70 -12.20 1.95 3.62
C LEU A 70 -13.30 3.00 3.67
N ASN A 71 -13.91 3.14 4.82
CA ASN A 71 -14.94 4.12 5.09
C ASN A 71 -14.48 5.06 6.19
N THR A 72 -14.84 6.32 6.07
CA THR A 72 -14.65 7.37 7.07
C THR A 72 -16.03 7.85 7.53
N THR A 73 -16.31 9.15 7.50
CA THR A 73 -17.65 9.70 7.67
C THR A 73 -18.62 9.27 6.55
N SER A 74 -18.04 8.86 5.42
CA SER A 74 -18.73 8.28 4.26
C SER A 74 -17.81 7.28 3.55
N PRO A 75 -18.32 6.45 2.62
CA PRO A 75 -17.46 5.59 1.82
C PRO A 75 -16.36 6.39 1.13
N LEU A 76 -15.10 5.97 1.28
CA LEU A 76 -13.95 6.63 0.68
C LEU A 76 -13.34 5.79 -0.45
N PHE A 77 -13.09 4.52 -0.18
CA PHE A 77 -12.46 3.62 -1.12
C PHE A 77 -13.01 2.21 -0.99
N SER A 78 -13.22 1.55 -2.10
CA SER A 78 -13.46 0.10 -2.13
C SER A 78 -12.87 -0.52 -3.39
N THR A 79 -12.57 -1.80 -3.33
CA THR A 79 -12.09 -2.56 -4.49
C THR A 79 -12.40 -4.04 -4.33
N LYS A 80 -12.62 -4.71 -5.44
CA LYS A 80 -12.87 -6.15 -5.45
C LYS A 80 -11.59 -6.96 -5.24
N GLN A 81 -10.49 -6.51 -5.83
CA GLN A 81 -9.19 -7.19 -5.70
C GLN A 81 -8.04 -6.18 -5.75
N ILE A 82 -7.05 -6.43 -4.91
CA ILE A 82 -5.75 -5.77 -4.88
C ILE A 82 -4.69 -6.84 -5.08
N ASP A 83 -3.85 -6.68 -6.09
CA ASP A 83 -2.63 -7.47 -6.28
C ASP A 83 -1.43 -6.54 -6.18
N LEU A 84 -0.55 -6.82 -5.25
CA LEU A 84 0.67 -6.07 -5.01
C LEU A 84 1.85 -7.02 -4.97
N LYS A 85 2.88 -6.74 -5.77
CA LYS A 85 4.16 -7.43 -5.72
C LYS A 85 5.29 -6.45 -5.51
N LEU A 86 6.09 -6.69 -4.48
CA LEU A 86 7.24 -5.88 -4.13
C LEU A 86 8.54 -6.57 -4.56
N LYS A 87 9.57 -5.77 -4.84
CA LYS A 87 10.97 -6.23 -4.98
C LYS A 87 11.77 -5.80 -3.74
N PRO A 88 11.77 -6.59 -2.67
CA PRO A 88 12.30 -6.17 -1.36
C PRO A 88 13.80 -5.86 -1.40
N PHE A 89 14.56 -6.54 -2.25
CA PHE A 89 16.01 -6.32 -2.37
C PHE A 89 16.38 -4.98 -3.00
N SER A 90 15.43 -4.27 -3.61
CA SER A 90 15.65 -2.93 -4.15
C SER A 90 15.89 -1.89 -3.03
N ILE A 91 15.45 -2.16 -1.80
CA ILE A 91 15.65 -1.28 -0.64
C ILE A 91 17.14 -1.08 -0.31
N PHE A 92 17.98 -2.09 -0.56
CA PHE A 92 19.44 -1.97 -0.41
C PHE A 92 20.05 -0.98 -1.40
N LYS A 93 19.32 -0.62 -2.46
CA LYS A 93 19.67 0.40 -3.46
C LYS A 93 19.01 1.75 -3.17
N LYS A 94 18.44 1.94 -1.96
CA LYS A 94 17.63 3.10 -1.59
C LYS A 94 16.47 3.34 -2.57
N LEU A 95 15.84 2.25 -3.02
CA LEU A 95 14.74 2.24 -3.96
C LEU A 95 13.60 1.39 -3.39
N VAL A 96 12.41 1.95 -3.27
CA VAL A 96 11.18 1.18 -3.03
C VAL A 96 10.61 0.81 -4.40
N GLU A 97 10.66 -0.46 -4.76
CA GLU A 97 10.24 -0.94 -6.07
C GLU A 97 9.01 -1.83 -5.96
N ILE A 98 7.93 -1.38 -6.58
CA ILE A 98 6.69 -2.14 -6.77
C ILE A 98 6.74 -2.74 -8.18
N ASP A 99 6.71 -4.06 -8.26
CA ASP A 99 6.75 -4.78 -9.53
C ASP A 99 5.37 -4.85 -10.19
N ILE A 100 4.35 -5.16 -9.39
CA ILE A 100 2.96 -5.23 -9.83
C ILE A 100 2.09 -4.47 -8.82
N PHE A 101 1.22 -3.61 -9.34
CA PHE A 101 0.12 -3.00 -8.60
C PHE A 101 -1.13 -3.05 -9.45
N ARG A 102 -2.09 -3.89 -9.07
CA ARG A 102 -3.34 -4.05 -9.80
C ARG A 102 -4.52 -3.84 -8.87
N LEU A 103 -5.50 -3.11 -9.35
CA LEU A 103 -6.79 -2.91 -8.72
C LEU A 103 -7.91 -3.32 -9.67
N ASP A 104 -8.77 -4.23 -9.22
CA ASP A 104 -9.98 -4.62 -9.94
C ASP A 104 -11.20 -3.95 -9.30
N GLU A 105 -11.98 -3.28 -10.12
CA GLU A 105 -13.18 -2.54 -9.75
C GLU A 105 -12.95 -1.57 -8.56
N PRO A 106 -11.85 -0.76 -8.57
CA PRO A 106 -11.67 0.22 -7.52
C PRO A 106 -12.70 1.34 -7.64
N LYS A 107 -13.29 1.73 -6.50
CA LYS A 107 -14.22 2.85 -6.38
C LYS A 107 -13.64 3.86 -5.40
N VAL A 108 -13.38 5.06 -5.87
CA VAL A 108 -12.92 6.19 -5.06
C VAL A 108 -14.03 7.22 -4.97
N LYS A 109 -14.46 7.57 -3.76
CA LYS A 109 -15.49 8.56 -3.51
C LYS A 109 -14.94 9.69 -2.65
N ILE A 110 -14.79 10.85 -3.23
CA ILE A 110 -14.40 12.07 -2.51
C ILE A 110 -15.66 12.89 -2.29
N ALA A 111 -15.92 13.21 -1.03
CA ALA A 111 -17.06 14.02 -0.64
C ALA A 111 -16.61 15.21 0.22
N ARG A 112 -17.15 16.38 -0.08
CA ARG A 112 -17.00 17.60 0.73
C ARG A 112 -18.34 17.96 1.34
N ASP A 113 -18.37 18.10 2.66
CA ASP A 113 -19.59 18.40 3.40
C ASP A 113 -19.92 19.91 3.36
N LYS A 114 -21.06 20.31 3.95
CA LYS A 114 -21.49 21.71 4.05
C LYS A 114 -20.56 22.59 4.87
N LYS A 115 -19.70 22.00 5.70
CA LYS A 115 -18.69 22.69 6.53
C LYS A 115 -17.32 22.75 5.85
N ALA A 116 -17.25 22.41 4.57
CA ALA A 116 -16.03 22.36 3.77
C ALA A 116 -15.04 21.25 4.17
N ASN A 117 -15.41 20.27 4.99
CA ASN A 117 -14.55 19.14 5.32
C ASN A 117 -14.65 18.07 4.26
N PHE A 118 -13.51 17.48 3.89
CA PHE A 118 -13.47 16.30 3.05
C PHE A 118 -13.67 15.04 3.88
N ASN A 119 -14.23 14.00 3.28
CA ASN A 119 -14.39 12.70 3.93
C ASN A 119 -13.07 12.01 4.29
N PHE A 120 -11.94 12.48 3.80
CA PHE A 120 -10.60 12.02 4.16
C PHE A 120 -9.83 13.00 5.08
N SER A 121 -10.45 14.10 5.53
CA SER A 121 -9.78 15.11 6.36
C SER A 121 -9.16 14.55 7.65
N ASN A 122 -9.71 13.47 8.18
CA ASN A 122 -9.20 12.81 9.39
C ASN A 122 -7.81 12.18 9.20
N PHE A 123 -7.36 11.97 7.96
CA PHE A 123 -6.03 11.47 7.65
C PHE A 123 -4.99 12.57 7.45
N ILE A 124 -5.45 13.82 7.34
CA ILE A 124 -4.62 15.00 7.16
C ILE A 124 -4.69 15.78 8.48
N SER A 125 -3.91 15.35 9.48
CA SER A 125 -3.74 16.16 10.69
C SER A 125 -2.72 17.26 10.43
N ASP A 126 -3.00 18.47 10.90
CA ASP A 126 -2.11 19.65 10.78
C ASP A 126 -0.77 19.47 11.52
N ASP A 127 -0.65 18.45 12.39
CA ASP A 127 0.55 18.16 13.17
C ASP A 127 1.74 17.63 12.33
N ASN A 128 1.54 17.31 11.06
CA ASN A 128 2.62 16.90 10.14
C ASN A 128 3.25 18.06 9.35
N ALA A 129 2.85 19.29 9.61
CA ALA A 129 3.34 20.48 8.87
C ALA A 129 4.66 21.06 9.42
N THR A 130 5.23 20.52 10.50
CA THR A 130 6.49 21.03 11.10
C THR A 130 7.47 19.90 11.38
N SER A 131 8.07 19.38 10.33
CA SER A 131 9.39 18.75 10.41
C SER A 131 10.19 19.18 9.17
N GLU A 132 10.72 20.39 9.22
CA GLU A 132 11.89 20.75 8.44
C GLU A 132 13.10 19.99 9.01
N ASP A 133 13.13 18.69 8.84
CA ASP A 133 14.36 17.92 8.99
C ASP A 133 14.97 17.75 7.61
N ASN A 134 15.90 18.68 7.30
CA ASN A 134 16.69 18.75 6.08
C ASN A 134 17.74 17.61 5.95
N SER A 135 17.43 16.43 6.45
CA SER A 135 18.21 15.20 6.18
C SER A 135 17.40 14.22 5.31
N THR A 136 16.97 14.67 4.14
CA THR A 136 16.34 13.80 3.16
C THR A 136 17.36 12.89 2.51
N SER A 137 17.59 11.73 3.08
CA SER A 137 18.02 10.61 2.25
C SER A 137 16.82 10.28 1.34
N SER A 138 16.81 10.85 0.13
CA SER A 138 15.73 10.67 -0.83
C SER A 138 15.59 9.19 -1.16
N ILE A 139 14.53 8.57 -0.62
CA ILE A 139 14.14 7.21 -1.02
C ILE A 139 13.54 7.37 -2.42
N ASN A 140 14.15 6.71 -3.40
CA ASN A 140 13.60 6.65 -4.74
C ASN A 140 12.43 5.65 -4.78
N PHE A 141 11.52 5.87 -5.70
CA PHE A 141 10.35 5.03 -5.90
C PHE A 141 10.31 4.55 -7.36
N ALA A 142 9.98 3.29 -7.56
CA ALA A 142 9.71 2.73 -8.87
C ALA A 142 8.44 1.87 -8.85
N LEU A 143 7.62 2.04 -9.87
CA LEU A 143 6.42 1.27 -10.12
C LEU A 143 6.53 0.72 -11.54
N ASN A 144 6.67 -0.59 -11.69
CA ASN A 144 6.94 -1.20 -13.00
C ASN A 144 5.67 -1.47 -13.79
N ASN A 145 4.66 -2.04 -13.14
CA ASN A 145 3.39 -2.36 -13.78
C ASN A 145 2.25 -1.93 -12.86
N ALA A 146 1.48 -0.93 -13.26
CA ALA A 146 0.25 -0.55 -12.58
C ALA A 146 -0.95 -0.74 -13.48
N LYS A 147 -2.04 -1.33 -12.96
CA LYS A 147 -3.24 -1.58 -13.72
C LYS A 147 -4.48 -1.30 -12.89
N ILE A 148 -5.40 -0.54 -13.47
CA ILE A 148 -6.75 -0.32 -12.95
C ILE A 148 -7.72 -0.91 -13.97
N ILE A 149 -8.65 -1.74 -13.50
CA ILE A 149 -9.66 -2.40 -14.33
C ILE A 149 -11.03 -2.02 -13.79
N LYS A 150 -11.88 -1.46 -14.65
CA LYS A 150 -13.25 -1.06 -14.34
C LYS A 150 -13.36 -0.18 -13.09
N GLY A 151 -12.42 0.77 -12.95
CA GLY A 151 -12.42 1.72 -11.86
C GLY A 151 -13.58 2.71 -11.95
N SER A 152 -14.00 3.27 -10.81
CA SER A 152 -14.90 4.41 -10.76
C SER A 152 -14.40 5.47 -9.80
N PHE A 153 -14.66 6.72 -10.14
CA PHE A 153 -14.36 7.88 -9.32
C PHE A 153 -15.59 8.75 -9.20
N SER A 154 -15.92 9.20 -8.00
CA SER A 154 -16.97 10.18 -7.78
C SER A 154 -16.52 11.30 -6.86
N TYR A 155 -16.91 12.51 -7.21
CA TYR A 155 -16.72 13.70 -6.39
C TYR A 155 -18.06 14.36 -6.10
N SER A 156 -18.31 14.69 -4.84
CA SER A 156 -19.52 15.38 -4.36
C SER A 156 -19.12 16.57 -3.50
N ASP A 157 -19.62 17.75 -3.83
CA ASP A 157 -19.43 18.97 -3.05
C ASP A 157 -20.78 19.54 -2.61
N GLN A 158 -21.04 19.50 -1.30
CA GLN A 158 -22.24 20.06 -0.66
C GLN A 158 -22.01 21.47 -0.09
N ASN A 159 -20.77 21.99 -0.15
CA ASN A 159 -20.42 23.32 0.34
C ASN A 159 -20.79 24.43 -0.65
N LEU A 160 -21.08 24.09 -1.89
CA LEU A 160 -21.49 25.04 -2.92
C LEU A 160 -22.95 25.44 -2.74
N THR A 161 -23.31 26.64 -3.18
CA THR A 161 -24.70 27.16 -3.19
C THR A 161 -25.66 26.19 -3.89
N LYS A 162 -25.17 25.53 -4.96
CA LYS A 162 -25.82 24.40 -5.62
C LYS A 162 -24.92 23.18 -5.46
N PRO A 163 -25.39 22.08 -4.83
CA PRO A 163 -24.60 20.86 -4.74
C PRO A 163 -24.09 20.39 -6.10
N PHE A 164 -22.81 20.05 -6.14
CA PHE A 164 -22.16 19.56 -7.35
C PHE A 164 -21.80 18.07 -7.18
N ASN A 165 -22.11 17.27 -8.20
CA ASN A 165 -21.74 15.86 -8.23
C ASN A 165 -21.20 15.53 -9.62
N VAL A 166 -20.12 14.76 -9.67
CA VAL A 166 -19.56 14.20 -10.90
C VAL A 166 -19.10 12.77 -10.64
N SER A 167 -19.28 11.90 -11.61
CA SER A 167 -18.78 10.53 -11.57
C SER A 167 -18.18 10.13 -12.91
N PHE A 168 -17.18 9.27 -12.83
CA PHE A 168 -16.55 8.61 -13.95
C PHE A 168 -16.55 7.12 -13.66
N ASP A 169 -17.03 6.34 -14.59
CA ASP A 169 -17.12 4.88 -14.46
C ASP A 169 -16.33 4.21 -15.59
N ASP A 170 -16.09 2.92 -15.43
CA ASP A 170 -15.35 2.07 -16.39
C ASP A 170 -13.94 2.60 -16.72
N ILE A 171 -13.26 3.12 -15.69
CA ILE A 171 -11.89 3.61 -15.83
C ILE A 171 -10.96 2.42 -15.97
N ASN A 172 -10.32 2.32 -17.13
CA ASN A 172 -9.28 1.34 -17.40
C ASN A 172 -7.97 2.07 -17.65
N TYR A 173 -6.94 1.73 -16.89
CA TYR A 173 -5.65 2.38 -16.94
C TYR A 173 -4.53 1.39 -16.80
N GLU A 174 -3.48 1.55 -17.60
CA GLU A 174 -2.27 0.73 -17.52
C GLU A 174 -1.03 1.61 -17.64
N LEU A 175 -0.10 1.42 -16.71
CA LEU A 175 1.19 2.11 -16.67
C LEU A 175 2.30 1.06 -16.68
N SER A 176 3.19 1.13 -17.67
CA SER A 176 4.28 0.17 -17.83
C SER A 176 5.49 0.47 -16.95
N SER A 177 5.77 1.74 -16.65
CA SER A 177 6.90 2.11 -15.79
C SER A 177 6.81 3.56 -15.31
N LEU A 178 7.01 3.74 -14.02
CA LEU A 178 7.26 5.04 -13.38
C LEU A 178 8.48 4.91 -12.48
N ASN A 179 9.48 5.78 -12.62
CA ASN A 179 10.67 5.76 -11.78
C ASN A 179 11.07 7.18 -11.40
N THR A 180 11.16 7.46 -10.09
CA THR A 180 11.55 8.76 -9.57
C THR A 180 13.07 8.94 -9.48
N LYS A 181 13.84 7.86 -9.68
CA LYS A 181 15.29 7.95 -9.73
C LYS A 181 15.69 8.78 -10.95
N LYS A 182 16.17 10.00 -10.70
CA LYS A 182 16.62 10.92 -11.74
C LYS A 182 17.78 10.26 -12.51
N ASN A 183 17.56 9.88 -13.79
CA ASN A 183 18.65 9.49 -14.68
C ASN A 183 19.58 10.69 -14.85
N ARG A 184 20.73 10.69 -14.17
CA ARG A 184 21.79 11.70 -14.33
C ARG A 184 22.56 11.55 -15.65
N ASP A 185 22.22 10.60 -16.48
CA ASP A 185 22.93 10.28 -17.74
C ASP A 185 22.16 10.68 -19.00
N ARG A 186 21.57 11.88 -19.04
CA ARG A 186 21.41 12.54 -20.33
C ARG A 186 22.63 13.43 -20.55
N LYS A 187 23.74 12.85 -20.99
CA LYS A 187 24.73 13.59 -21.74
C LYS A 187 24.03 14.07 -23.00
N SER A 188 23.73 15.36 -23.06
CA SER A 188 23.39 16.03 -24.30
C SER A 188 24.61 15.89 -25.22
N VAL A 189 24.51 15.03 -26.21
CA VAL A 189 25.40 15.09 -27.37
C VAL A 189 24.90 16.26 -28.20
N VAL A 190 25.72 17.32 -28.21
CA VAL A 190 25.60 18.44 -29.14
C VAL A 190 26.25 18.00 -30.46
#